data_6749470b5428ce7992ec3525610a13d1
#
_entry.id   6749470b5428ce7992ec3525610a13d1
#
_cell.length_a   1.000
_cell.length_b   1.000
_cell.length_c   1.000
_cell.angle_alpha   90.00
_cell.angle_beta   90.00
_cell.angle_gamma   90.00
#
_symmetry.space_group_name_H-M   'P 1'
#
loop_
_entity.id
_entity.type
_entity.pdbx_description
1 polymer ?
#
loop_
_entity_poly.entity_id
_entity_poly.type
_entity_poly.pdbx_seq_one_letter_code
_entity_poly.pdbx_strand_id
1 'polypeptide(L)'
;MAPDGTATIAQSPEDLRAKVKTQIVEGKPAFFKLEAQLPKQGRTDTPLAASDKMWVVLKTYAADGENGLHAHPNEDHTFVVLQGAATFYGPKGEIRTIGKNEGVLLPHGTFYWFKATSDEPLVMIRVGAAAFDGIDRHGRIAPDGSEMRGDSVENKQVELIMSDRWFR
;
A
#
# COMPACT_ATOMS: atom_id res chain seq x y z
N MET A 1 3.74 -8.99 -16.01
CA MET A 1 3.04 -7.90 -16.73
C MET A 1 1.96 -8.50 -17.58
N ALA A 2 0.77 -7.87 -17.63
CA ALA A 2 -0.19 -8.18 -18.67
C ALA A 2 0.44 -7.91 -20.05
N PRO A 3 -0.03 -8.54 -21.15
CA PRO A 3 0.60 -8.42 -22.48
C PRO A 3 0.72 -7.00 -23.01
N ASP A 4 -0.06 -6.06 -22.47
CA ASP A 4 -0.07 -4.63 -22.85
C ASP A 4 0.78 -3.74 -21.89
N GLY A 5 1.51 -4.34 -20.97
CA GLY A 5 2.31 -3.61 -19.98
C GLY A 5 1.49 -3.06 -18.79
N THR A 6 0.19 -3.35 -18.69
CA THR A 6 -0.65 -2.91 -17.57
C THR A 6 -0.26 -3.67 -16.30
N ALA A 7 -0.01 -2.94 -15.23
CA ALA A 7 0.26 -3.51 -13.92
C ALA A 7 -0.98 -4.23 -13.37
N THR A 8 -0.79 -5.39 -12.74
CA THR A 8 -1.90 -6.22 -12.23
C THR A 8 -1.97 -6.18 -10.71
N ILE A 9 -3.19 -6.23 -10.17
CA ILE A 9 -3.46 -6.27 -8.72
C ILE A 9 -2.81 -7.53 -8.11
N ALA A 10 -2.14 -7.36 -6.98
CA ALA A 10 -1.62 -8.47 -6.18
C ALA A 10 -2.76 -9.18 -5.45
N GLN A 11 -2.76 -10.52 -5.50
CA GLN A 11 -3.83 -11.37 -4.94
C GLN A 11 -3.54 -11.81 -3.49
N SER A 12 -2.29 -11.71 -3.06
CA SER A 12 -1.82 -12.05 -1.70
C SER A 12 -0.53 -11.32 -1.38
N PRO A 13 -0.08 -11.32 -0.11
CA PRO A 13 1.24 -10.79 0.26
C PRO A 13 2.39 -11.48 -0.49
N GLU A 14 2.31 -12.75 -0.74
CA GLU A 14 3.31 -13.54 -1.50
C GLU A 14 3.33 -13.11 -2.97
N ASP A 15 2.15 -12.93 -3.57
CA ASP A 15 2.02 -12.45 -4.96
C ASP A 15 2.53 -11.00 -5.09
N LEU A 16 2.28 -10.14 -4.09
CA LEU A 16 2.87 -8.79 -4.05
C LEU A 16 4.40 -8.85 -4.08
N ARG A 17 5.02 -9.67 -3.21
CA ARG A 17 6.47 -9.86 -3.18
C ARG A 17 7.01 -10.39 -4.50
N ALA A 18 6.34 -11.39 -5.08
CA ALA A 18 6.73 -11.97 -6.37
C ALA A 18 6.67 -10.93 -7.50
N LYS A 19 5.59 -10.15 -7.58
CA LYS A 19 5.42 -9.09 -8.58
C LYS A 19 6.45 -7.97 -8.41
N VAL A 20 6.69 -7.50 -7.18
CA VAL A 20 7.76 -6.51 -6.91
C VAL A 20 9.11 -7.06 -7.36
N LYS A 21 9.44 -8.31 -7.04
CA LYS A 21 10.72 -8.93 -7.44
C LYS A 21 10.88 -9.00 -8.96
N THR A 22 9.82 -9.31 -9.71
CA THR A 22 9.88 -9.36 -11.19
C THR A 22 9.97 -8.00 -11.85
N GLN A 23 9.67 -6.92 -11.13
CA GLN A 23 9.74 -5.55 -11.61
C GLN A 23 11.05 -4.85 -11.30
N ILE A 24 11.95 -5.51 -10.56
CA ILE A 24 13.26 -4.93 -10.23
C ILE A 24 14.01 -4.64 -11.53
N VAL A 25 14.40 -3.37 -11.69
CA VAL A 25 15.24 -2.90 -12.80
C VAL A 25 16.60 -2.47 -12.30
N GLU A 26 17.61 -2.78 -13.06
CA GLU A 26 19.00 -2.39 -12.80
C GLU A 26 19.51 -1.53 -13.95
N GLY A 27 20.03 -0.35 -13.64
CA GLY A 27 20.69 0.53 -14.61
C GLY A 27 19.79 1.06 -15.74
N LYS A 28 18.45 0.91 -15.61
CA LYS A 28 17.47 1.39 -16.60
C LYS A 28 16.29 2.07 -15.91
N PRO A 29 15.69 3.11 -16.54
CA PRO A 29 14.46 3.69 -16.00
C PRO A 29 13.27 2.73 -16.17
N ALA A 30 12.39 2.69 -15.18
CA ALA A 30 11.09 2.05 -15.26
C ALA A 30 10.00 3.12 -15.36
N PHE A 31 9.19 3.08 -16.41
CA PHE A 31 8.04 3.96 -16.59
C PHE A 31 6.76 3.22 -16.20
N PHE A 32 5.83 3.90 -15.57
CA PHE A 32 4.55 3.32 -15.16
C PHE A 32 3.42 4.35 -15.31
N LYS A 33 2.20 3.84 -15.35
CA LYS A 33 0.97 4.65 -15.31
C LYS A 33 0.28 4.50 -13.97
N LEU A 34 -0.41 5.55 -13.56
CA LEU A 34 -1.26 5.56 -12.37
C LEU A 34 -2.71 5.28 -12.79
N GLU A 35 -2.99 4.02 -13.02
CA GLU A 35 -4.33 3.53 -13.37
C GLU A 35 -4.73 2.39 -12.42
N ALA A 36 -5.94 2.45 -11.90
CA ALA A 36 -6.50 1.38 -11.08
C ALA A 36 -8.01 1.28 -11.22
N GLN A 37 -8.54 0.07 -11.32
CA GLN A 37 -9.96 -0.19 -11.09
C GLN A 37 -10.26 0.01 -9.60
N LEU A 38 -11.36 0.70 -9.30
CA LEU A 38 -11.69 1.08 -7.93
C LEU A 38 -12.57 0.02 -7.26
N PRO A 39 -12.28 -0.37 -6.01
CA PRO A 39 -13.11 -1.32 -5.29
C PRO A 39 -14.40 -0.67 -4.76
N LYS A 40 -15.49 -1.45 -4.71
CA LYS A 40 -16.70 -1.17 -3.92
C LYS A 40 -16.52 -1.61 -2.47
N GLN A 41 -15.71 -2.66 -2.24
CA GLN A 41 -15.38 -3.20 -0.93
C GLN A 41 -13.95 -3.72 -0.96
N GLY A 42 -13.26 -3.59 0.16
CA GLY A 42 -11.90 -4.05 0.30
C GLY A 42 -10.86 -3.07 -0.24
N ARG A 43 -9.71 -3.61 -0.60
CA ARG A 43 -8.53 -2.84 -1.01
C ARG A 43 -7.69 -3.60 -2.03
N THR A 44 -6.89 -2.86 -2.79
CA THR A 44 -5.95 -3.45 -3.76
C THR A 44 -4.54 -2.90 -3.59
N ASP A 45 -3.56 -3.72 -3.94
CA ASP A 45 -2.16 -3.36 -4.10
C ASP A 45 -1.73 -3.70 -5.53
N THR A 46 -1.32 -2.69 -6.30
CA THR A 46 -0.83 -2.85 -7.67
C THR A 46 0.63 -2.42 -7.74
N PRO A 47 1.60 -3.35 -7.75
CA PRO A 47 3.00 -3.01 -7.92
C PRO A 47 3.24 -2.37 -9.28
N LEU A 48 3.94 -1.24 -9.33
CA LEU A 48 4.19 -0.46 -10.53
C LEU A 48 5.63 -0.52 -11.00
N ALA A 49 6.58 -0.40 -10.09
CA ALA A 49 8.01 -0.41 -10.38
C ALA A 49 8.81 -0.74 -9.13
N ALA A 50 9.99 -1.28 -9.31
CA ALA A 50 10.91 -1.58 -8.21
C ALA A 50 12.39 -1.46 -8.63
N SER A 51 13.24 -1.19 -7.64
CA SER A 51 14.68 -1.42 -7.65
C SER A 51 15.04 -2.37 -6.49
N ASP A 52 16.31 -2.65 -6.31
CA ASP A 52 16.80 -3.43 -5.17
C ASP A 52 16.55 -2.77 -3.81
N LYS A 53 16.35 -1.44 -3.77
CA LYS A 53 16.15 -0.64 -2.56
C LYS A 53 14.77 -0.05 -2.38
N MET A 54 14.01 0.10 -3.46
CA MET A 54 12.76 0.86 -3.46
C MET A 54 11.71 0.20 -4.33
N TRP A 55 10.45 0.35 -3.97
CA TRP A 55 9.30 -0.11 -4.75
C TRP A 55 8.15 0.87 -4.69
N VAL A 56 7.41 0.94 -5.77
CA VAL A 56 6.24 1.81 -5.94
C VAL A 56 5.01 0.94 -6.14
N VAL A 57 4.00 1.16 -5.32
CA VAL A 57 2.72 0.44 -5.34
C VAL A 57 1.58 1.44 -5.41
N LEU A 58 0.63 1.24 -6.31
CA LEU A 58 -0.64 1.95 -6.30
C LEU A 58 -1.61 1.19 -5.40
N LYS A 59 -2.11 1.86 -4.37
CA LYS A 59 -3.06 1.31 -3.41
C LYS A 59 -4.42 1.93 -3.60
N THR A 60 -5.47 1.10 -3.58
CA THR A 60 -6.84 1.60 -3.52
C THR A 60 -7.59 1.01 -2.33
N TYR A 61 -8.47 1.79 -1.75
CA TYR A 61 -9.40 1.40 -0.70
C TYR A 61 -10.81 1.83 -1.09
N ALA A 62 -11.79 0.98 -0.86
CA ALA A 62 -13.19 1.42 -0.89
C ALA A 62 -13.42 2.52 0.16
N ALA A 63 -14.48 3.30 0.00
CA ALA A 63 -14.92 4.22 1.05
C ALA A 63 -15.08 3.45 2.38
N ASP A 64 -14.70 4.06 3.50
CA ASP A 64 -14.62 3.44 4.82
C ASP A 64 -13.63 2.27 4.96
N GLY A 65 -12.87 1.92 3.92
CA GLY A 65 -11.84 0.89 3.98
C GLY A 65 -10.70 1.27 4.94
N GLU A 66 -10.20 0.29 5.69
CA GLU A 66 -9.17 0.50 6.70
C GLU A 66 -8.13 -0.63 6.72
N ASN A 67 -7.07 -0.45 7.50
CA ASN A 67 -6.12 -1.50 7.88
C ASN A 67 -5.96 -1.56 9.40
N GLY A 68 -5.30 -2.61 9.90
CA GLY A 68 -5.04 -2.77 11.34
C GLY A 68 -3.78 -2.01 11.79
N LEU A 69 -3.69 -1.72 13.08
CA LEU A 69 -2.50 -1.11 13.69
C LEU A 69 -1.29 -2.05 13.56
N HIS A 70 -0.27 -1.62 12.84
CA HIS A 70 0.94 -2.39 12.58
C HIS A 70 2.15 -1.47 12.35
N ALA A 71 3.34 -2.05 12.35
CA ALA A 71 4.56 -1.39 11.92
C ALA A 71 5.29 -2.24 10.87
N HIS A 72 6.13 -1.59 10.07
CA HIS A 72 7.08 -2.25 9.18
C HIS A 72 8.48 -2.08 9.74
N PRO A 73 9.09 -3.13 10.32
CA PRO A 73 10.38 -2.98 11.01
C PRO A 73 11.56 -2.74 10.05
N ASN A 74 11.43 -3.11 8.78
CA ASN A 74 12.53 -3.13 7.81
C ASN A 74 12.30 -2.22 6.59
N GLU A 75 11.29 -1.36 6.65
CA GLU A 75 10.85 -0.57 5.49
C GLU A 75 10.36 0.81 5.92
N ASP A 76 10.94 1.86 5.35
CA ASP A 76 10.38 3.20 5.40
C ASP A 76 9.26 3.32 4.36
N HIS A 77 8.16 3.98 4.72
CA HIS A 77 7.02 4.20 3.82
C HIS A 77 6.74 5.67 3.61
N THR A 78 6.44 6.02 2.36
CA THR A 78 5.76 7.28 2.04
C THR A 78 4.42 6.96 1.37
N PHE A 79 3.36 7.60 1.82
CA PHE A 79 2.07 7.63 1.14
C PHE A 79 1.80 9.02 0.60
N VAL A 80 1.28 9.09 -0.63
CA VAL A 80 0.77 10.32 -1.24
C VAL A 80 -0.64 10.05 -1.74
N VAL A 81 -1.60 10.84 -1.28
CA VAL A 81 -3.01 10.73 -1.69
C VAL A 81 -3.20 11.35 -3.07
N LEU A 82 -3.77 10.57 -3.99
CA LEU A 82 -4.11 10.99 -5.35
C LEU A 82 -5.60 11.28 -5.51
N GLN A 83 -6.44 10.57 -4.75
CA GLN A 83 -7.90 10.71 -4.72
C GLN A 83 -8.43 10.35 -3.34
N GLY A 84 -9.48 11.03 -2.92
CA GLY A 84 -10.10 10.80 -1.63
C GLY A 84 -9.33 11.42 -0.46
N ALA A 85 -9.57 10.90 0.73
CA ALA A 85 -8.90 11.30 1.96
C ALA A 85 -8.68 10.10 2.89
N ALA A 86 -7.62 10.16 3.67
CA ALA A 86 -7.29 9.16 4.67
C ALA A 86 -7.00 9.81 6.02
N THR A 87 -7.59 9.29 7.08
CA THR A 87 -7.21 9.65 8.46
C THR A 87 -6.21 8.63 8.98
N PHE A 88 -5.05 9.09 9.38
CA PHE A 88 -3.98 8.30 9.97
C PHE A 88 -4.07 8.33 11.49
N TYR A 89 -3.83 7.17 12.09
CA TYR A 89 -3.85 6.93 13.52
C TYR A 89 -2.56 6.24 13.94
N GLY A 90 -2.12 6.54 15.15
CA GLY A 90 -1.08 5.80 15.86
C GLY A 90 -1.62 5.05 17.07
N PRO A 91 -0.75 4.48 17.93
CA PRO A 91 -1.18 3.76 19.13
C PRO A 91 -1.99 4.60 20.12
N LYS A 92 -1.87 5.93 20.07
CA LYS A 92 -2.54 6.88 20.98
C LYS A 92 -3.79 7.54 20.37
N GLY A 93 -4.22 7.13 19.18
CA GLY A 93 -5.38 7.68 18.50
C GLY A 93 -5.04 8.43 17.22
N GLU A 94 -5.93 9.33 16.80
CA GLU A 94 -5.79 10.09 15.55
C GLU A 94 -4.54 10.96 15.55
N ILE A 95 -3.83 10.93 14.42
CA ILE A 95 -2.68 11.80 14.15
C ILE A 95 -3.13 12.95 13.23
N ARG A 96 -3.63 12.63 12.03
CA ARG A 96 -4.03 13.62 11.02
C ARG A 96 -4.83 12.99 9.89
N THR A 97 -5.76 13.76 9.32
CA THR A 97 -6.36 13.49 8.02
C THR A 97 -5.55 14.18 6.92
N ILE A 98 -5.27 13.45 5.84
CA ILE A 98 -4.65 13.97 4.62
C ILE A 98 -5.54 13.71 3.42
N GLY A 99 -5.58 14.65 2.49
CA GLY A 99 -6.35 14.60 1.26
C GLY A 99 -5.47 14.62 0.01
N LYS A 100 -6.09 14.82 -1.14
CA LYS A 100 -5.41 14.88 -2.45
C LYS A 100 -4.23 15.83 -2.44
N ASN A 101 -3.08 15.37 -2.97
CA ASN A 101 -1.80 16.07 -3.03
C ASN A 101 -1.11 16.26 -1.66
N GLU A 102 -1.59 15.61 -0.61
CA GLU A 102 -0.89 15.53 0.67
C GLU A 102 -0.28 14.14 0.86
N GLY A 103 0.73 14.05 1.71
CA GLY A 103 1.42 12.79 1.98
C GLY A 103 1.93 12.69 3.41
N VAL A 104 2.40 11.50 3.75
CA VAL A 104 3.01 11.19 5.04
C VAL A 104 4.21 10.28 4.84
N LEU A 105 5.31 10.57 5.54
CA LEU A 105 6.45 9.68 5.68
C LEU A 105 6.35 8.95 7.03
N LEU A 106 6.45 7.64 6.99
CA LEU A 106 6.45 6.75 8.15
C LEU A 106 7.79 6.01 8.17
N PRO A 107 8.73 6.41 9.03
CA PRO A 107 9.97 5.67 9.22
C PRO A 107 9.71 4.24 9.69
N HIS A 108 10.61 3.31 9.38
CA HIS A 108 10.52 1.93 9.84
C HIS A 108 10.30 1.85 11.36
N GLY A 109 9.55 0.86 11.79
CA GLY A 109 9.17 0.69 13.21
C GLY A 109 8.05 1.62 13.70
N THR A 110 7.59 2.58 12.89
CA THR A 110 6.47 3.44 13.26
C THR A 110 5.17 2.64 13.22
N PHE A 111 4.45 2.56 14.34
CA PHE A 111 3.12 1.96 14.41
C PHE A 111 2.06 2.93 13.87
N TYR A 112 1.26 2.46 12.94
CA TYR A 112 0.18 3.23 12.34
C TYR A 112 -0.95 2.33 11.82
N TRP A 113 -2.09 2.93 11.62
CA TRP A 113 -3.17 2.45 10.78
C TRP A 113 -3.88 3.65 10.14
N PHE A 114 -4.68 3.42 9.14
CA PHE A 114 -5.47 4.48 8.54
C PHE A 114 -6.82 3.97 8.05
N LYS A 115 -7.74 4.91 7.88
CA LYS A 115 -9.08 4.70 7.33
C LYS A 115 -9.31 5.68 6.17
N ALA A 116 -9.93 5.19 5.08
CA ALA A 116 -10.49 6.03 4.03
C ALA A 116 -11.70 6.80 4.59
N THR A 117 -11.66 8.12 4.56
CA THR A 117 -12.64 8.97 5.25
C THR A 117 -13.40 9.92 4.32
N SER A 118 -13.27 9.75 3.01
CA SER A 118 -14.10 10.42 2.02
C SER A 118 -15.17 9.48 1.46
N ASP A 119 -16.22 10.05 0.86
CA ASP A 119 -17.28 9.29 0.19
C ASP A 119 -16.83 8.58 -1.08
N GLU A 120 -15.69 9.00 -1.63
CA GLU A 120 -15.07 8.35 -2.80
C GLU A 120 -13.96 7.38 -2.37
N PRO A 121 -13.68 6.35 -3.19
CA PRO A 121 -12.56 5.46 -2.95
C PRO A 121 -11.25 6.22 -2.81
N LEU A 122 -10.44 5.80 -1.82
CA LEU A 122 -9.10 6.33 -1.60
C LEU A 122 -8.12 5.71 -2.59
N VAL A 123 -7.32 6.56 -3.26
CA VAL A 123 -6.21 6.15 -4.11
C VAL A 123 -4.93 6.81 -3.62
N MET A 124 -3.91 6.01 -3.37
CA MET A 124 -2.60 6.47 -2.89
C MET A 124 -1.46 5.81 -3.66
N ILE A 125 -0.39 6.56 -3.91
CA ILE A 125 0.92 5.96 -4.13
C ILE A 125 1.50 5.59 -2.76
N ARG A 126 2.01 4.35 -2.65
CA ARG A 126 2.90 3.92 -1.60
C ARG A 126 4.29 3.72 -2.19
N VAL A 127 5.26 4.42 -1.64
CA VAL A 127 6.67 4.16 -1.89
C VAL A 127 7.26 3.50 -0.65
N GLY A 128 7.84 2.32 -0.82
CA GLY A 128 8.59 1.64 0.22
C GLY A 128 10.08 1.67 -0.09
N ALA A 129 10.90 1.88 0.92
CA ALA A 129 12.35 1.83 0.83
C ALA A 129 12.92 0.89 1.89
N ALA A 130 13.90 0.05 1.48
CA ALA A 130 14.55 -0.86 2.40
C ALA A 130 15.34 -0.08 3.46
N ALA A 131 15.00 -0.27 4.74
CA ALA A 131 15.75 0.32 5.85
C ALA A 131 17.08 -0.40 6.09
N PHE A 132 17.13 -1.70 5.79
CA PHE A 132 18.31 -2.56 5.99
C PHE A 132 18.53 -3.50 4.81
N ASP A 133 19.78 -3.90 4.60
CA ASP A 133 20.16 -4.87 3.56
C ASP A 133 19.90 -6.32 4.01
N GLY A 134 19.49 -7.17 3.05
CA GLY A 134 19.42 -8.62 3.26
C GLY A 134 18.28 -9.12 4.15
N ILE A 135 17.33 -8.27 4.55
CA ILE A 135 16.20 -8.62 5.42
C ILE A 135 14.88 -8.53 4.61
N ASP A 136 13.88 -9.36 4.94
CA ASP A 136 12.55 -9.23 4.37
C ASP A 136 11.96 -7.85 4.71
N ARG A 137 11.87 -7.02 3.70
CA ARG A 137 11.45 -5.63 3.79
C ARG A 137 9.93 -5.46 3.83
N HIS A 138 9.18 -6.51 3.48
CA HIS A 138 7.72 -6.45 3.40
C HIS A 138 7.02 -6.97 4.66
N GLY A 139 7.79 -7.36 5.67
CA GLY A 139 7.25 -7.85 6.94
C GLY A 139 6.43 -6.79 7.68
N ARG A 140 5.43 -7.25 8.42
CA ARG A 140 4.65 -6.42 9.35
C ARG A 140 4.63 -7.06 10.71
N ILE A 141 4.57 -6.21 11.75
CA ILE A 141 4.40 -6.66 13.13
C ILE A 141 3.21 -5.95 13.77
N ALA A 142 2.49 -6.69 14.61
CA ALA A 142 1.48 -6.16 15.51
C ALA A 142 2.12 -5.46 16.72
N PRO A 143 1.37 -4.70 17.53
CA PRO A 143 1.91 -4.03 18.73
C PRO A 143 2.56 -4.94 19.76
N ASP A 144 2.18 -6.21 19.81
CA ASP A 144 2.80 -7.23 20.67
C ASP A 144 4.07 -7.86 20.09
N GLY A 145 4.49 -7.41 18.90
CA GLY A 145 5.68 -7.90 18.19
C GLY A 145 5.44 -9.15 17.33
N SER A 146 4.23 -9.73 17.34
CA SER A 146 3.89 -10.86 16.49
C SER A 146 3.81 -10.47 15.01
N GLU A 147 4.05 -11.41 14.11
CA GLU A 147 3.87 -11.19 12.67
C GLU A 147 2.39 -10.90 12.36
N MET A 148 2.14 -9.88 11.56
CA MET A 148 0.81 -9.55 11.04
C MET A 148 0.78 -9.69 9.52
N ARG A 149 0.05 -10.66 9.01
CA ARG A 149 -0.14 -10.80 7.55
C ARG A 149 -0.98 -9.67 6.99
N GLY A 150 -0.63 -9.25 5.78
CA GLY A 150 -1.37 -8.19 5.06
C GLY A 150 -2.82 -8.55 4.72
N ASP A 151 -3.08 -9.85 4.56
CA ASP A 151 -4.38 -10.45 4.22
C ASP A 151 -5.09 -11.09 5.42
N SER A 152 -4.74 -10.71 6.64
CA SER A 152 -5.34 -11.24 7.86
C SER A 152 -6.56 -10.42 8.31
N VAL A 153 -7.38 -11.03 9.18
CA VAL A 153 -8.53 -10.38 9.83
C VAL A 153 -8.07 -9.26 10.77
N GLU A 154 -6.94 -9.43 11.44
CA GLU A 154 -6.32 -8.42 12.32
C GLU A 154 -5.93 -7.17 11.53
N ASN A 155 -5.52 -7.34 10.26
CA ASN A 155 -5.26 -6.25 9.33
C ASN A 155 -6.52 -5.78 8.59
N LYS A 156 -7.71 -6.07 9.10
CA LYS A 156 -9.01 -5.65 8.55
C LYS A 156 -9.21 -6.06 7.09
N GLN A 157 -8.71 -7.25 6.71
CA GLN A 157 -8.99 -7.79 5.38
C GLN A 157 -10.45 -8.20 5.28
N VAL A 158 -11.09 -7.78 4.19
CA VAL A 158 -12.43 -8.17 3.79
C VAL A 158 -12.42 -8.66 2.35
N GLU A 159 -13.48 -9.32 1.92
CA GLU A 159 -13.64 -9.73 0.52
C GLU A 159 -13.50 -8.54 -0.43
N LEU A 160 -12.76 -8.74 -1.51
CA LEU A 160 -12.58 -7.73 -2.55
C LEU A 160 -13.73 -7.76 -3.55
N ILE A 161 -14.48 -6.66 -3.65
CA ILE A 161 -15.53 -6.46 -4.65
C ILE A 161 -15.17 -5.24 -5.49
N MET A 162 -14.94 -5.44 -6.80
CA MET A 162 -14.57 -4.36 -7.72
C MET A 162 -15.80 -3.62 -8.24
N SER A 163 -15.62 -2.34 -8.57
CA SER A 163 -16.61 -1.54 -9.31
C SER A 163 -16.25 -1.45 -10.79
N ASP A 164 -17.12 -0.85 -11.59
CA ASP A 164 -16.83 -0.50 -12.99
C ASP A 164 -16.07 0.84 -13.12
N ARG A 165 -15.77 1.51 -12.01
CA ARG A 165 -15.08 2.81 -11.97
C ARG A 165 -13.57 2.63 -11.98
N TRP A 166 -12.91 3.55 -12.64
CA TRP A 166 -11.44 3.60 -12.74
C TRP A 166 -10.89 4.93 -12.24
N PHE A 167 -9.74 4.87 -11.59
CA PHE A 167 -8.84 6.00 -11.41
C PHE A 167 -7.89 6.05 -12.61
N ARG A 168 -7.80 7.20 -13.26
CA ARG A 168 -6.95 7.46 -14.43
C ARG A 168 -6.46 8.90 -14.43
#